data_fef01107871b9dbab92bcb7a10c11df0
#
_entry.id   fef01107871b9dbab92bcb7a10c11df0
#
_cell.length_a   1.000
_cell.length_b   1.000
_cell.length_c   1.000
_cell.angle_alpha   90.00
_cell.angle_beta   90.00
_cell.angle_gamma   90.00
#
_symmetry.space_group_name_H-M   'P 1'
#
loop_
_entity.id
_entity.type
_entity.pdbx_description
1 polymer ?
#
loop_
_entity_poly.entity_id
_entity_poly.type
_entity_poly.pdbx_seq_one_letter_code
_entity_poly.pdbx_strand_id
1 'polypeptide(L)'
;RSEEDILKEISGAIDSGVTNIRIGGATDIYTYRAEGVRDLEYPVPNPDPISKVLYGAREDERLNILHVDNGNPSIVAENIEPSTEITKSMIDTLSDGAVLSFGLESADPTVHEMNWLNCDSEQLKIAIRHINDFGRVRGERGLPKLLPGLNFIAGLNGETKHSYDMNMKLLNDLRSEGMWLRRINIRQVEGQGFQEISESDFRSFKKKVRENIDKPL
;
A
#
# COMPACT_ATOMS: atom_id res chain seq x y z
N ARG A 1 7.56 8.50 17.47
CA ARG A 1 8.08 7.43 18.35
C ARG A 1 9.48 7.11 17.92
N SER A 2 10.35 6.71 18.86
CA SER A 2 11.69 6.22 18.53
C SER A 2 11.64 4.76 18.12
N GLU A 3 12.70 4.27 17.49
CA GLU A 3 12.86 2.88 17.09
C GLU A 3 12.86 1.98 18.33
N GLU A 4 13.52 2.41 19.40
CA GLU A 4 13.58 1.72 20.69
C GLU A 4 12.17 1.58 21.33
N ASP A 5 11.35 2.62 21.28
CA ASP A 5 9.98 2.57 21.79
C ASP A 5 9.11 1.58 21.01
N ILE A 6 9.26 1.55 19.68
CA ILE A 6 8.54 0.61 18.82
C ILE A 6 8.97 -0.83 19.12
N LEU A 7 10.27 -1.09 19.22
CA LEU A 7 10.79 -2.42 19.51
C LEU A 7 10.39 -2.87 20.92
N LYS A 8 10.39 -1.98 21.90
CA LYS A 8 9.90 -2.28 23.26
C LYS A 8 8.42 -2.63 23.28
N GLU A 9 7.60 -1.96 22.50
CA GLU A 9 6.17 -2.29 22.38
C GLU A 9 5.97 -3.66 21.71
N ILE A 10 6.72 -3.95 20.65
CA ILE A 10 6.71 -5.25 19.96
C ILE A 10 7.10 -6.36 20.94
N SER A 11 8.21 -6.21 21.67
CA SER A 11 8.67 -7.17 22.67
C SER A 11 7.63 -7.38 23.77
N GLY A 12 7.02 -6.30 24.30
CA GLY A 12 5.98 -6.40 25.30
C GLY A 12 4.72 -7.13 24.81
N ALA A 13 4.35 -6.95 23.54
CA ALA A 13 3.26 -7.71 22.93
C ALA A 13 3.61 -9.22 22.82
N ILE A 14 4.82 -9.53 22.39
CA ILE A 14 5.31 -10.93 22.29
C ILE A 14 5.35 -11.58 23.68
N ASP A 15 5.83 -10.89 24.69
CA ASP A 15 5.84 -11.37 26.10
C ASP A 15 4.44 -11.64 26.63
N SER A 16 3.43 -10.95 26.09
CA SER A 16 2.01 -11.19 26.40
C SER A 16 1.38 -12.34 25.57
N GLY A 17 2.18 -13.03 24.74
CA GLY A 17 1.75 -14.17 23.94
C GLY A 17 1.28 -13.82 22.52
N VAL A 18 1.47 -12.58 22.06
CA VAL A 18 1.16 -12.19 20.67
C VAL A 18 2.28 -12.69 19.75
N THR A 19 1.93 -13.50 18.75
CA THR A 19 2.90 -14.06 17.78
C THR A 19 2.76 -13.50 16.37
N ASN A 20 1.73 -12.68 16.11
CA ASN A 20 1.44 -12.11 14.81
C ASN A 20 1.31 -10.59 14.94
N ILE A 21 2.24 -9.88 14.35
CA ILE A 21 2.31 -8.42 14.45
C ILE A 21 2.22 -7.79 13.06
N ARG A 22 1.49 -6.68 13.00
CA ARG A 22 1.49 -5.77 11.86
C ARG A 22 1.94 -4.41 12.32
N ILE A 23 3.05 -3.93 11.74
CA ILE A 23 3.52 -2.56 11.96
C ILE A 23 2.64 -1.63 11.12
N GLY A 24 1.88 -0.81 11.81
CA GLY A 24 0.93 0.13 11.23
C GLY A 24 0.72 1.32 12.15
N GLY A 25 -0.35 2.12 11.89
CA GLY A 25 -0.64 3.34 12.68
C GLY A 25 0.17 4.56 12.24
N ALA A 26 1.11 4.39 11.31
CA ALA A 26 1.70 5.47 10.54
C ALA A 26 0.95 5.61 9.20
N THR A 27 1.03 6.78 8.58
CA THR A 27 0.38 7.05 7.28
C THR A 27 0.97 6.14 6.21
N ASP A 28 2.28 5.89 6.29
CA ASP A 28 3.00 5.07 5.35
C ASP A 28 4.39 4.71 5.91
N ILE A 29 4.94 3.56 5.46
CA ILE A 29 6.21 3.04 5.99
C ILE A 29 7.42 3.80 5.42
N TYR A 30 7.33 4.37 4.22
CA TYR A 30 8.45 5.06 3.58
C TYR A 30 8.69 6.45 4.17
N THR A 31 7.68 7.06 4.79
CA THR A 31 7.82 8.38 5.42
C THR A 31 8.22 8.34 6.90
N TYR A 32 8.42 7.14 7.46
CA TYR A 32 8.92 7.05 8.82
C TYR A 32 10.33 7.66 8.91
N ARG A 33 10.44 8.78 9.63
CA ARG A 33 11.68 9.56 9.74
C ARG A 33 12.29 10.02 8.42
N ALA A 34 11.46 10.16 7.39
CA ALA A 34 11.88 10.71 6.11
C ALA A 34 12.33 12.18 6.25
N GLU A 35 13.22 12.61 5.37
CA GLU A 35 13.66 13.99 5.31
C GLU A 35 12.63 14.86 4.60
N GLY A 36 12.39 16.06 5.10
CA GLY A 36 11.48 17.02 4.47
C GLY A 36 10.00 16.72 4.61
N VAL A 37 9.56 15.91 5.60
CA VAL A 37 8.13 15.54 5.81
C VAL A 37 7.20 16.75 5.92
N ARG A 38 7.71 17.93 6.31
CA ARG A 38 6.91 19.16 6.45
C ARG A 38 7.08 20.14 5.31
N ASP A 39 8.09 19.95 4.49
CA ASP A 39 8.57 20.97 3.56
C ASP A 39 8.57 20.50 2.10
N LEU A 40 8.63 19.18 1.87
CA LEU A 40 8.66 18.58 0.53
C LEU A 40 7.32 17.90 0.20
N GLU A 41 6.90 18.04 -1.03
CA GLU A 41 5.76 17.29 -1.58
C GLU A 41 6.02 15.77 -1.53
N TYR A 42 7.24 15.37 -1.84
CA TYR A 42 7.71 13.99 -1.78
C TYR A 42 8.88 13.88 -0.81
N PRO A 43 8.63 13.71 0.49
CA PRO A 43 9.67 13.50 1.50
C PRO A 43 10.64 12.38 1.10
N VAL A 44 11.93 12.58 1.35
CA VAL A 44 12.95 11.59 0.99
C VAL A 44 13.00 10.49 2.05
N PRO A 45 12.69 9.23 1.71
CA PRO A 45 12.73 8.12 2.65
C PRO A 45 14.10 7.97 3.32
N ASN A 46 14.09 7.63 4.61
CA ASN A 46 15.29 7.28 5.35
C ASN A 46 15.27 5.78 5.67
N PRO A 47 16.11 4.96 5.03
CA PRO A 47 16.09 3.50 5.20
C PRO A 47 16.51 3.03 6.60
N ASP A 48 17.46 3.69 7.25
CA ASP A 48 18.08 3.20 8.48
C ASP A 48 17.09 3.01 9.64
N PRO A 49 16.24 3.98 10.00
CA PRO A 49 15.34 3.82 11.13
C PRO A 49 14.33 2.70 10.95
N ILE A 50 13.73 2.58 9.77
CA ILE A 50 12.73 1.53 9.53
C ILE A 50 13.36 0.15 9.41
N SER A 51 14.53 0.05 8.80
CA SER A 51 15.30 -1.21 8.74
C SER A 51 15.65 -1.69 10.14
N LYS A 52 16.13 -0.79 11.03
CA LYS A 52 16.40 -1.12 12.43
C LYS A 52 15.16 -1.70 13.14
N VAL A 53 13.98 -1.13 12.90
CA VAL A 53 12.73 -1.64 13.47
C VAL A 53 12.37 -3.02 12.90
N LEU A 54 12.46 -3.19 11.58
CA LEU A 54 12.07 -4.43 10.90
C LEU A 54 12.99 -5.60 11.30
N TYR A 55 14.31 -5.40 11.25
CA TYR A 55 15.27 -6.43 11.64
C TYR A 55 15.20 -6.70 13.15
N GLY A 56 15.15 -5.66 14.00
CA GLY A 56 15.04 -5.84 15.45
C GLY A 56 13.75 -6.58 15.87
N ALA A 57 12.62 -6.34 15.18
CA ALA A 57 11.40 -7.09 15.41
C ALA A 57 11.54 -8.58 15.04
N ARG A 58 12.35 -8.91 14.02
CA ARG A 58 12.55 -10.28 13.54
C ARG A 58 13.58 -11.08 14.38
N GLU A 59 14.35 -10.43 15.25
CA GLU A 59 15.27 -11.12 16.17
C GLU A 59 14.54 -12.02 17.18
N ASP A 60 13.27 -11.73 17.49
CA ASP A 60 12.49 -12.58 18.41
C ASP A 60 11.87 -13.77 17.65
N GLU A 61 12.43 -14.96 17.88
CA GLU A 61 12.01 -16.23 17.24
C GLU A 61 10.55 -16.61 17.54
N ARG A 62 9.95 -16.06 18.61
CA ARG A 62 8.53 -16.26 18.95
C ARG A 62 7.58 -15.54 17.99
N LEU A 63 8.10 -14.56 17.24
CA LEU A 63 7.31 -13.83 16.26
C LEU A 63 7.10 -14.67 14.99
N ASN A 64 5.88 -15.18 14.83
CA ASN A 64 5.49 -16.00 13.68
C ASN A 64 5.21 -15.16 12.43
N ILE A 65 4.38 -14.12 12.56
CA ILE A 65 4.00 -13.24 11.44
C ILE A 65 4.44 -11.81 11.72
N LEU A 66 5.20 -11.24 10.79
CA LEU A 66 5.50 -9.81 10.73
C LEU A 66 5.01 -9.25 9.40
N HIS A 67 4.11 -8.31 9.44
CA HIS A 67 3.63 -7.57 8.27
C HIS A 67 3.70 -6.07 8.50
N VAL A 68 3.60 -5.30 7.43
CA VAL A 68 3.42 -3.84 7.43
C VAL A 68 2.05 -3.49 6.86
N ASP A 69 1.63 -2.25 6.95
CA ASP A 69 0.29 -1.84 6.52
C ASP A 69 0.32 -1.09 5.19
N ASN A 70 0.69 0.19 5.21
CA ASN A 70 0.56 1.07 4.06
C ASN A 70 1.91 1.56 3.55
N GLY A 71 1.99 1.79 2.24
CA GLY A 71 3.02 2.56 1.57
C GLY A 71 2.39 3.69 0.75
N ASN A 72 3.11 4.79 0.60
CA ASN A 72 2.71 5.86 -0.29
C ASN A 72 3.34 5.64 -1.67
N PRO A 73 2.55 5.37 -2.73
CA PRO A 73 3.10 5.06 -4.05
C PRO A 73 3.82 6.23 -4.70
N SER A 74 3.40 7.48 -4.45
CA SER A 74 4.12 8.65 -4.99
C SER A 74 5.51 8.80 -4.37
N ILE A 75 5.64 8.54 -3.05
CA ILE A 75 6.96 8.54 -2.39
C ILE A 75 7.89 7.50 -2.99
N VAL A 76 7.38 6.30 -3.24
CA VAL A 76 8.17 5.23 -3.90
C VAL A 76 8.58 5.64 -5.31
N ALA A 77 7.65 6.21 -6.09
CA ALA A 77 7.89 6.59 -7.48
C ALA A 77 8.94 7.71 -7.62
N GLU A 78 8.87 8.71 -6.74
CA GLU A 78 9.74 9.89 -6.79
C GLU A 78 11.10 9.66 -6.09
N ASN A 79 11.23 8.59 -5.28
CA ASN A 79 12.43 8.30 -4.48
C ASN A 79 12.84 6.83 -4.60
N ILE A 80 13.10 6.34 -5.81
CA ILE A 80 13.36 4.92 -6.10
C ILE A 80 14.53 4.35 -5.30
N GLU A 81 15.67 5.04 -5.25
CA GLU A 81 16.88 4.53 -4.57
C GLU A 81 16.66 4.27 -3.07
N PRO A 82 16.28 5.26 -2.25
CA PRO A 82 16.06 5.01 -0.83
C PRO A 82 14.84 4.09 -0.58
N SER A 83 13.82 4.13 -1.43
CA SER A 83 12.70 3.19 -1.36
C SER A 83 13.11 1.75 -1.62
N THR A 84 14.12 1.53 -2.48
CA THR A 84 14.68 0.19 -2.75
C THR A 84 15.27 -0.42 -1.49
N GLU A 85 16.02 0.33 -0.70
CA GLU A 85 16.64 -0.19 0.53
C GLU A 85 15.57 -0.56 1.58
N ILE A 86 14.51 0.25 1.73
CA ILE A 86 13.37 -0.08 2.59
C ILE A 86 12.64 -1.33 2.07
N THR A 87 12.43 -1.42 0.76
CA THR A 87 11.77 -2.57 0.14
C THR A 87 12.57 -3.86 0.37
N LYS A 88 13.89 -3.82 0.22
CA LYS A 88 14.77 -4.97 0.52
C LYS A 88 14.64 -5.38 1.99
N SER A 89 14.69 -4.45 2.93
CA SER A 89 14.51 -4.75 4.35
C SER A 89 13.15 -5.41 4.62
N MET A 90 12.08 -4.98 3.93
CA MET A 90 10.77 -5.64 4.01
C MET A 90 10.80 -7.08 3.44
N ILE A 91 11.46 -7.30 2.30
CA ILE A 91 11.57 -8.65 1.70
C ILE A 91 12.32 -9.60 2.61
N ASP A 92 13.36 -9.12 3.29
CA ASP A 92 14.18 -9.95 4.19
C ASP A 92 13.45 -10.30 5.49
N THR A 93 12.64 -9.39 6.01
CA THR A 93 12.10 -9.50 7.38
C THR A 93 10.62 -9.89 7.44
N LEU A 94 9.80 -9.50 6.45
CA LEU A 94 8.38 -9.80 6.47
C LEU A 94 8.09 -11.28 6.19
N SER A 95 7.00 -11.73 6.76
CA SER A 95 6.49 -13.08 6.48
C SER A 95 5.92 -13.16 5.07
N ASP A 96 6.08 -14.32 4.43
CA ASP A 96 5.57 -14.57 3.08
C ASP A 96 4.08 -14.26 2.94
N GLY A 97 3.70 -13.69 1.82
CA GLY A 97 2.33 -13.26 1.55
C GLY A 97 1.98 -11.91 2.13
N ALA A 98 2.99 -11.13 2.54
CA ALA A 98 2.80 -9.76 2.99
C ALA A 98 2.17 -8.89 1.90
N VAL A 99 1.42 -7.89 2.33
CA VAL A 99 0.75 -6.94 1.44
C VAL A 99 1.13 -5.53 1.85
N LEU A 100 1.71 -4.77 0.93
CA LEU A 100 1.90 -3.34 1.08
C LEU A 100 0.73 -2.62 0.39
N SER A 101 -0.12 -1.96 1.17
CA SER A 101 -1.32 -1.31 0.62
C SER A 101 -0.98 0.08 0.09
N PHE A 102 -1.25 0.30 -1.19
CA PHE A 102 -1.13 1.60 -1.85
C PHE A 102 -2.49 2.28 -1.99
N GLY A 103 -2.56 3.56 -1.60
CA GLY A 103 -3.70 4.43 -1.85
C GLY A 103 -3.52 5.15 -3.19
N LEU A 104 -4.42 4.89 -4.13
CA LEU A 104 -4.63 5.72 -5.31
C LEU A 104 -5.93 6.53 -5.16
N GLU A 105 -6.89 5.88 -4.56
CA GLU A 105 -8.24 6.31 -4.27
C GLU A 105 -9.11 6.46 -5.53
N SER A 106 -8.61 7.06 -6.60
CA SER A 106 -9.24 7.16 -7.92
C SER A 106 -8.19 7.25 -9.03
N ALA A 107 -8.50 6.77 -10.23
CA ALA A 107 -7.68 6.97 -11.43
C ALA A 107 -8.13 8.20 -12.25
N ASP A 108 -9.16 8.92 -11.79
CA ASP A 108 -9.71 10.09 -12.48
C ASP A 108 -8.96 11.36 -12.06
N PRO A 109 -8.27 12.05 -12.99
CA PRO A 109 -7.54 13.28 -12.67
C PRO A 109 -8.43 14.39 -12.08
N THR A 110 -9.69 14.47 -12.49
CA THR A 110 -10.64 15.45 -11.92
C THR A 110 -10.89 15.18 -10.45
N VAL A 111 -11.07 13.91 -10.09
CA VAL A 111 -11.23 13.49 -8.68
C VAL A 111 -9.96 13.75 -7.90
N HIS A 112 -8.78 13.51 -8.50
CA HIS A 112 -7.48 13.82 -7.88
C HIS A 112 -7.37 15.30 -7.52
N GLU A 113 -7.61 16.17 -8.47
CA GLU A 113 -7.53 17.62 -8.27
C GLU A 113 -8.51 18.12 -7.21
N MET A 114 -9.77 17.68 -7.28
CA MET A 114 -10.81 18.11 -6.35
C MET A 114 -10.64 17.62 -4.91
N ASN A 115 -9.89 16.55 -4.70
CA ASN A 115 -9.71 15.94 -3.38
C ASN A 115 -8.25 15.95 -2.89
N TRP A 116 -7.35 16.61 -3.61
CA TRP A 116 -5.93 16.74 -3.23
C TRP A 116 -5.28 15.36 -2.99
N LEU A 117 -5.55 14.40 -3.88
CA LEU A 117 -5.00 13.05 -3.76
C LEU A 117 -3.50 13.05 -4.09
N ASN A 118 -2.73 12.26 -3.36
CA ASN A 118 -1.27 12.32 -3.37
C ASN A 118 -0.59 11.54 -4.50
N CYS A 119 -1.32 10.68 -5.22
CA CYS A 119 -0.71 9.77 -6.18
C CYS A 119 -1.53 9.68 -7.44
N ASP A 120 -0.92 9.89 -8.58
CA ASP A 120 -1.53 9.62 -9.87
C ASP A 120 -1.33 8.17 -10.35
N SER A 121 -1.93 7.85 -11.50
CA SER A 121 -1.90 6.49 -12.07
C SER A 121 -0.50 6.07 -12.54
N GLU A 122 0.34 7.00 -13.00
CA GLU A 122 1.69 6.68 -13.47
C GLU A 122 2.64 6.46 -12.30
N GLN A 123 2.57 7.29 -11.26
CA GLN A 123 3.31 7.07 -10.01
C GLN A 123 2.91 5.73 -9.38
N LEU A 124 1.62 5.40 -9.37
CA LEU A 124 1.15 4.10 -8.91
C LEU A 124 1.77 2.93 -9.70
N LYS A 125 1.79 3.01 -11.02
CA LYS A 125 2.39 1.97 -11.87
C LYS A 125 3.87 1.77 -11.58
N ILE A 126 4.62 2.86 -11.41
CA ILE A 126 6.03 2.81 -11.03
C ILE A 126 6.19 2.09 -9.68
N ALA A 127 5.41 2.47 -8.68
CA ALA A 127 5.47 1.86 -7.36
C ALA A 127 5.08 0.38 -7.37
N ILE A 128 4.03 0.00 -8.10
CA ILE A 128 3.62 -1.42 -8.24
C ILE A 128 4.73 -2.23 -8.92
N ARG A 129 5.31 -1.72 -9.99
CA ARG A 129 6.43 -2.39 -10.71
C ARG A 129 7.61 -2.56 -9.76
N HIS A 130 7.97 -1.51 -9.03
CA HIS A 130 9.04 -1.55 -8.05
C HIS A 130 8.83 -2.67 -7.01
N ILE A 131 7.65 -2.76 -6.38
CA ILE A 131 7.36 -3.84 -5.42
C ILE A 131 7.36 -5.21 -6.11
N ASN A 132 6.86 -5.31 -7.34
CA ASN A 132 6.84 -6.56 -8.08
C ASN A 132 8.24 -7.08 -8.40
N ASP A 133 9.18 -6.21 -8.73
CA ASP A 133 10.55 -6.59 -9.10
C ASP A 133 11.28 -7.30 -7.95
N PHE A 134 10.98 -6.93 -6.71
CA PHE A 134 11.57 -7.54 -5.51
C PHE A 134 10.66 -8.59 -4.86
N GLY A 135 9.36 -8.35 -4.80
CA GLY A 135 8.45 -9.08 -3.94
C GLY A 135 7.80 -10.32 -4.54
N ARG A 136 7.89 -10.55 -5.86
CA ARG A 136 7.34 -11.75 -6.53
C ARG A 136 8.06 -13.04 -6.17
N VAL A 137 9.27 -12.95 -5.63
CA VAL A 137 10.03 -14.12 -5.20
C VAL A 137 9.21 -14.89 -4.18
N ARG A 138 9.09 -16.20 -4.39
CA ARG A 138 8.36 -17.07 -3.47
C ARG A 138 9.24 -17.42 -2.27
N GLY A 139 8.69 -17.24 -1.09
CA GLY A 139 9.33 -17.64 0.14
C GLY A 139 9.02 -19.10 0.53
N GLU A 140 9.38 -19.48 1.74
CA GLU A 140 9.28 -20.85 2.26
C GLU A 140 7.84 -21.39 2.28
N ARG A 141 6.86 -20.52 2.46
CA ARG A 141 5.43 -20.88 2.45
C ARG A 141 4.85 -21.02 1.03
N GLY A 142 5.68 -20.86 -0.01
CA GLY A 142 5.26 -20.91 -1.41
C GLY A 142 4.47 -19.69 -1.89
N LEU A 143 4.29 -18.69 -1.04
CA LEU A 143 3.66 -17.40 -1.39
C LEU A 143 4.71 -16.39 -1.84
N PRO A 144 4.35 -15.40 -2.69
CA PRO A 144 5.22 -14.25 -2.91
C PRO A 144 5.58 -13.57 -1.58
N LYS A 145 6.80 -13.08 -1.46
CA LYS A 145 7.27 -12.40 -0.26
C LYS A 145 6.41 -11.18 0.06
N LEU A 146 6.26 -10.29 -0.93
CA LEU A 146 5.53 -9.04 -0.78
C LEU A 146 4.85 -8.68 -2.09
N LEU A 147 3.55 -8.39 -2.06
CA LEU A 147 2.84 -7.85 -3.21
C LEU A 147 2.08 -6.59 -2.85
N PRO A 148 1.88 -5.66 -3.80
CA PRO A 148 1.05 -4.49 -3.56
C PRO A 148 -0.43 -4.87 -3.40
N GLY A 149 -1.11 -4.17 -2.50
CA GLY A 149 -2.56 -4.04 -2.47
C GLY A 149 -2.95 -2.66 -3.00
N LEU A 150 -4.11 -2.52 -3.61
CA LEU A 150 -4.61 -1.27 -4.15
C LEU A 150 -5.91 -0.87 -3.46
N ASN A 151 -6.01 0.39 -3.06
CA ASN A 151 -7.21 0.96 -2.45
C ASN A 151 -7.87 1.97 -3.40
N PHE A 152 -9.19 1.83 -3.55
CA PHE A 152 -10.07 2.82 -4.16
C PHE A 152 -11.07 3.34 -3.14
N ILE A 153 -11.44 4.61 -3.26
CA ILE A 153 -12.48 5.25 -2.47
C ILE A 153 -13.57 5.76 -3.42
N ALA A 154 -14.81 5.40 -3.15
CA ALA A 154 -15.99 5.91 -3.83
C ALA A 154 -16.71 6.94 -2.96
N GLY A 155 -17.29 7.97 -3.59
CA GLY A 155 -17.93 9.09 -2.91
C GLY A 155 -17.04 10.33 -2.78
N LEU A 156 -15.91 10.37 -3.46
CA LEU A 156 -15.04 11.54 -3.53
C LEU A 156 -15.66 12.63 -4.41
N ASN A 157 -15.32 13.89 -4.11
CA ASN A 157 -15.81 15.02 -4.89
C ASN A 157 -15.40 14.92 -6.36
N GLY A 158 -16.31 15.25 -7.26
CA GLY A 158 -16.09 15.16 -8.71
C GLY A 158 -16.22 13.77 -9.31
N GLU A 159 -16.49 12.75 -8.49
CA GLU A 159 -16.67 11.37 -8.95
C GLU A 159 -17.91 11.24 -9.83
N THR A 160 -17.78 10.52 -10.92
CA THR A 160 -18.85 10.20 -11.87
C THR A 160 -18.74 8.74 -12.29
N LYS A 161 -19.70 8.27 -13.10
CA LYS A 161 -19.59 6.95 -13.73
C LYS A 161 -18.29 6.80 -14.55
N HIS A 162 -17.81 7.89 -15.16
CA HIS A 162 -16.57 7.91 -15.93
C HIS A 162 -15.36 7.60 -15.04
N SER A 163 -15.35 8.06 -13.79
CA SER A 163 -14.29 7.74 -12.82
C SER A 163 -14.16 6.22 -12.58
N TYR A 164 -15.29 5.50 -12.50
CA TYR A 164 -15.28 4.04 -12.41
C TYR A 164 -14.75 3.35 -13.67
N ASP A 165 -15.06 3.89 -14.85
CA ASP A 165 -14.53 3.37 -16.11
C ASP A 165 -13.01 3.62 -16.21
N MET A 166 -12.49 4.74 -15.71
CA MET A 166 -11.06 5.01 -15.61
C MET A 166 -10.37 4.08 -14.61
N ASN A 167 -10.97 3.84 -13.45
CA ASN A 167 -10.47 2.86 -12.48
C ASN A 167 -10.38 1.46 -13.08
N MET A 168 -11.41 1.02 -13.83
CA MET A 168 -11.40 -0.25 -14.53
C MET A 168 -10.35 -0.31 -15.63
N LYS A 169 -10.17 0.77 -16.38
CA LYS A 169 -9.12 0.87 -17.41
C LYS A 169 -7.75 0.67 -16.77
N LEU A 170 -7.44 1.40 -15.70
CA LEU A 170 -6.17 1.24 -14.97
C LEU A 170 -5.93 -0.20 -14.53
N LEU A 171 -6.94 -0.87 -13.94
CA LEU A 171 -6.81 -2.27 -13.53
C LEU A 171 -6.53 -3.22 -14.71
N ASN A 172 -7.17 -2.98 -15.86
CA ASN A 172 -6.91 -3.74 -17.07
C ASN A 172 -5.50 -3.46 -17.62
N ASP A 173 -5.04 -2.21 -17.59
CA ASP A 173 -3.69 -1.82 -18.00
C ASP A 173 -2.65 -2.52 -17.13
N LEU A 174 -2.78 -2.46 -15.79
CA LEU A 174 -1.90 -3.16 -14.84
C LEU A 174 -1.82 -4.66 -15.15
N ARG A 175 -2.97 -5.29 -15.41
CA ARG A 175 -3.03 -6.71 -15.74
C ARG A 175 -2.35 -7.00 -17.08
N SER A 176 -2.60 -6.19 -18.12
CA SER A 176 -2.01 -6.39 -19.46
C SER A 176 -0.49 -6.18 -19.46
N GLU A 177 0.02 -5.32 -18.57
CA GLU A 177 1.45 -5.10 -18.31
C GLU A 177 2.07 -6.18 -17.40
N GLY A 178 1.31 -7.20 -17.01
CA GLY A 178 1.78 -8.30 -16.17
C GLY A 178 2.11 -7.90 -14.74
N MET A 179 1.54 -6.83 -14.22
CA MET A 179 1.71 -6.39 -12.84
C MET A 179 0.83 -7.20 -11.89
N TRP A 180 1.39 -7.61 -10.76
CA TRP A 180 0.68 -8.42 -9.77
C TRP A 180 0.20 -7.55 -8.62
N LEU A 181 -1.07 -7.74 -8.28
CA LEU A 181 -1.70 -7.21 -7.07
C LEU A 181 -2.13 -8.37 -6.17
N ARG A 182 -1.98 -8.22 -4.87
CA ARG A 182 -2.46 -9.22 -3.89
C ARG A 182 -3.93 -9.06 -3.58
N ARG A 183 -4.40 -7.81 -3.54
CA ARG A 183 -5.80 -7.49 -3.24
C ARG A 183 -6.17 -6.11 -3.80
N ILE A 184 -7.46 -5.93 -4.02
CA ILE A 184 -8.06 -4.63 -4.33
C ILE A 184 -9.14 -4.35 -3.29
N ASN A 185 -9.01 -3.23 -2.58
CA ASN A 185 -10.01 -2.76 -1.63
C ASN A 185 -10.79 -1.62 -2.27
N ILE A 186 -12.11 -1.69 -2.21
CA ILE A 186 -12.99 -0.61 -2.67
C ILE A 186 -13.84 -0.22 -1.47
N ARG A 187 -13.62 0.99 -0.96
CA ARG A 187 -14.35 1.56 0.17
C ARG A 187 -15.25 2.67 -0.33
N GLN A 188 -16.34 2.89 0.39
CA GLN A 188 -17.23 4.03 0.20
C GLN A 188 -17.03 4.98 1.36
N VAL A 189 -17.00 6.28 1.08
CA VAL A 189 -17.07 7.33 2.11
C VAL A 189 -18.42 8.02 2.02
N GLU A 190 -18.98 8.35 3.18
CA GLU A 190 -20.27 9.01 3.35
C GLU A 190 -20.12 10.12 4.39
N GLY A 191 -20.93 11.17 4.26
CA GLY A 191 -20.97 12.25 5.24
C GLY A 191 -20.86 13.65 4.62
N GLN A 192 -20.80 14.67 5.48
CA GLN A 192 -20.65 16.06 5.02
C GLN A 192 -19.31 16.24 4.30
N GLY A 193 -19.36 16.83 3.12
CA GLY A 193 -18.16 17.10 2.29
C GLY A 193 -17.82 16.01 1.29
N PHE A 194 -18.59 14.92 1.23
CA PHE A 194 -18.45 13.89 0.21
C PHE A 194 -19.64 13.89 -0.74
N GLN A 195 -19.40 13.40 -1.95
CA GLN A 195 -20.44 13.34 -2.98
C GLN A 195 -21.32 12.11 -2.78
N GLU A 196 -22.65 12.29 -2.95
CA GLU A 196 -23.54 11.15 -3.10
C GLU A 196 -23.23 10.38 -4.37
N ILE A 197 -23.02 9.09 -4.25
CA ILE A 197 -22.76 8.21 -5.37
C ILE A 197 -24.03 7.52 -5.87
N SER A 198 -24.04 7.19 -7.16
CA SER A 198 -25.01 6.24 -7.69
C SER A 198 -24.71 4.84 -7.17
N GLU A 199 -25.56 4.32 -6.27
CA GLU A 199 -25.42 2.98 -5.71
C GLU A 199 -25.37 1.89 -6.80
N SER A 200 -26.09 2.09 -7.90
CA SER A 200 -26.07 1.17 -9.05
C SER A 200 -24.71 1.16 -9.76
N ASP A 201 -24.10 2.33 -9.96
CA ASP A 201 -22.79 2.43 -10.61
C ASP A 201 -21.68 1.88 -9.71
N PHE A 202 -21.73 2.19 -8.41
CA PHE A 202 -20.81 1.62 -7.42
C PHE A 202 -20.86 0.10 -7.37
N ARG A 203 -22.07 -0.48 -7.29
CA ARG A 203 -22.25 -1.95 -7.31
C ARG A 203 -21.77 -2.54 -8.63
N SER A 204 -22.05 -1.88 -9.75
CA SER A 204 -21.59 -2.30 -11.07
C SER A 204 -20.05 -2.32 -11.13
N PHE A 205 -19.38 -1.28 -10.65
CA PHE A 205 -17.92 -1.21 -10.56
C PHE A 205 -17.35 -2.37 -9.71
N LYS A 206 -17.84 -2.55 -8.48
CA LYS A 206 -17.39 -3.66 -7.62
C LYS A 206 -17.59 -5.04 -8.27
N LYS A 207 -18.73 -5.21 -8.95
CA LYS A 207 -19.01 -6.45 -9.67
C LYS A 207 -18.00 -6.68 -10.81
N LYS A 208 -17.72 -5.64 -11.62
CA LYS A 208 -16.74 -5.71 -12.73
C LYS A 208 -15.34 -6.06 -12.20
N VAL A 209 -14.88 -5.42 -11.12
CA VAL A 209 -13.59 -5.73 -10.50
C VAL A 209 -13.55 -7.19 -10.08
N ARG A 210 -14.56 -7.67 -9.36
CA ARG A 210 -14.64 -9.06 -8.90
C ARG A 210 -14.65 -10.08 -10.05
N GLU A 211 -15.38 -9.80 -11.12
CA GLU A 211 -15.56 -10.75 -12.23
C GLU A 211 -14.40 -10.75 -13.21
N ASN A 212 -13.79 -9.58 -13.46
CA ASN A 212 -12.79 -9.42 -14.51
C ASN A 212 -11.36 -9.42 -13.99
N ILE A 213 -11.16 -9.10 -12.71
CA ILE A 213 -9.83 -8.97 -12.11
C ILE A 213 -9.58 -10.05 -11.07
N ASP A 214 -10.46 -10.20 -10.05
CA ASP A 214 -10.21 -11.12 -8.94
C ASP A 214 -10.40 -12.59 -9.30
N LYS A 215 -11.43 -12.93 -10.09
CA LYS A 215 -11.75 -14.32 -10.42
C LYS A 215 -10.85 -14.99 -11.47
N PRO A 216 -10.24 -14.26 -12.42
CA PRO A 216 -9.32 -14.85 -13.39
C PRO A 216 -7.93 -15.19 -12.84
N LEU A 217 -7.67 -14.87 -11.57
CA LEU A 217 -6.47 -15.25 -10.83
C LEU A 217 -6.71 -16.54 -10.03
#